data_e66196c9388aa5a5fb7eedafb06c0f18
#
_entry.id   e66196c9388aa5a5fb7eedafb06c0f18
#
_cell.length_a   1.000
_cell.length_b   1.000
_cell.length_c   1.000
_cell.angle_alpha   90.00
_cell.angle_beta   90.00
_cell.angle_gamma   90.00
#
_symmetry.space_group_name_H-M   'P 1'
#
loop_
_entity.id
_entity.type
_entity.pdbx_description
1 polymer ?
#
loop_
_entity_poly.entity_id
_entity_poly.type
_entity_poly.pdbx_seq_one_letter_code
_entity_poly.pdbx_strand_id
1 'polypeptide(L)'
;MIKKAVLPVAGFGTRFLPASKAIPKEMLPIIDKPLVQYAVEEAINIGIEEIIFITSPEKYSIEKHFEVNEDISKRLTKSGKLELLQKANPEIFSKVKFHYVNQDVQNGLGHAILQAENLLENQSFAVLYSIDCLLNVFPQRLSYELGQFYPFVLEHNKV
;
A
#
# COMPACT_ATOMS: atom_id res chain seq x y z
N MET A 1 13.44 -6.58 -14.99
CA MET A 1 13.00 -5.47 -14.11
C MET A 1 11.74 -5.94 -13.39
N ILE A 2 11.65 -5.79 -12.06
CA ILE A 2 10.49 -6.21 -11.28
C ILE A 2 9.31 -5.28 -11.60
N LYS A 3 8.14 -5.86 -11.92
CA LYS A 3 6.94 -5.13 -12.32
C LYS A 3 5.77 -5.29 -11.35
N LYS A 4 5.84 -6.29 -10.46
CA LYS A 4 4.78 -6.59 -9.49
C LYS A 4 5.27 -6.35 -8.07
N ALA A 5 4.40 -5.78 -7.23
CA ALA A 5 4.66 -5.62 -5.79
C ALA A 5 3.51 -6.19 -4.96
N VAL A 6 3.84 -6.87 -3.88
CA VAL A 6 2.90 -7.37 -2.88
C VAL A 6 2.99 -6.48 -1.63
N LEU A 7 1.85 -5.96 -1.19
CA LEU A 7 1.71 -5.16 0.02
C LEU A 7 0.85 -5.91 1.06
N PRO A 8 1.48 -6.58 2.04
CA PRO A 8 0.75 -7.24 3.12
C PRO A 8 0.18 -6.21 4.09
N VAL A 9 -1.12 -5.99 4.03
CA VAL A 9 -1.85 -5.01 4.86
C VAL A 9 -2.94 -5.64 5.74
N ALA A 10 -3.08 -6.97 5.76
CA ALA A 10 -4.12 -7.68 6.53
C ALA A 10 -3.95 -7.62 8.06
N GLY A 11 -2.74 -7.32 8.58
CA GLY A 11 -2.42 -7.38 10.02
C GLY A 11 -3.25 -6.44 10.90
N PHE A 12 -3.61 -6.85 12.12
CA PHE A 12 -4.51 -6.12 13.04
C PHE A 12 -3.99 -4.77 13.55
N GLY A 13 -2.69 -4.50 13.43
CA GLY A 13 -2.12 -3.21 13.86
C GLY A 13 -2.13 -2.98 15.37
N THR A 14 -2.05 -4.02 16.20
CA THR A 14 -2.18 -3.95 17.66
C THR A 14 -1.18 -3.00 18.33
N ARG A 15 0.01 -2.79 17.73
CA ARG A 15 1.02 -1.84 18.22
C ARG A 15 0.58 -0.37 18.11
N PHE A 16 -0.44 -0.09 17.30
CA PHE A 16 -0.98 1.24 17.06
C PHE A 16 -2.29 1.51 17.80
N LEU A 17 -2.65 0.65 18.77
CA LEU A 17 -3.80 0.92 19.63
C LEU A 17 -3.54 2.15 20.52
N PRO A 18 -4.57 3.00 20.76
CA PRO A 18 -5.97 2.83 20.36
C PRO A 18 -6.31 3.31 18.93
N ALA A 19 -5.40 3.95 18.19
CA ALA A 19 -5.67 4.55 16.88
C ALA A 19 -6.17 3.51 15.85
N SER A 20 -5.54 2.32 15.83
CA SER A 20 -5.91 1.24 14.90
C SER A 20 -7.18 0.46 15.30
N LYS A 21 -7.90 0.88 16.35
CA LYS A 21 -9.17 0.26 16.75
C LYS A 21 -10.28 0.48 15.73
N ALA A 22 -10.33 1.67 15.12
CA ALA A 22 -11.41 2.09 14.24
C ALA A 22 -11.00 2.19 12.77
N ILE A 23 -9.70 2.34 12.51
CA ILE A 23 -9.16 2.47 11.14
C ILE A 23 -7.92 1.58 10.99
N PRO A 24 -7.68 1.00 9.81
CA PRO A 24 -6.44 0.28 9.54
C PRO A 24 -5.22 1.15 9.82
N LYS A 25 -4.17 0.59 10.42
CA LYS A 25 -2.93 1.35 10.69
C LYS A 25 -2.32 1.94 9.42
N GLU A 26 -2.52 1.28 8.29
CA GLU A 26 -2.08 1.70 6.96
C GLU A 26 -2.80 2.97 6.47
N MET A 27 -3.98 3.26 7.04
CA MET A 27 -4.79 4.45 6.75
C MET A 27 -4.54 5.60 7.71
N LEU A 28 -3.64 5.44 8.69
CA LEU A 28 -3.25 6.56 9.55
C LEU A 28 -2.57 7.64 8.71
N PRO A 29 -3.03 8.90 8.81
CA PRO A 29 -2.50 9.97 7.98
C PRO A 29 -1.11 10.43 8.47
N ILE A 30 -0.25 10.73 7.51
CA ILE A 30 0.99 11.45 7.71
C ILE A 30 0.86 12.73 6.91
N ILE A 31 0.73 13.86 7.60
CA ILE A 31 0.38 15.16 7.03
C ILE A 31 -1.01 15.10 6.38
N ASP A 32 -1.10 14.87 5.07
CA ASP A 32 -2.35 14.90 4.30
C ASP A 32 -2.62 13.61 3.51
N LYS A 33 -1.77 12.57 3.66
CA LYS A 33 -1.89 11.29 2.96
C LYS A 33 -1.85 10.12 3.94
N PRO A 34 -2.61 9.04 3.72
CA PRO A 34 -2.46 7.83 4.50
C PRO A 34 -1.11 7.14 4.21
N LEU A 35 -0.59 6.45 5.21
CA LEU A 35 0.70 5.77 5.16
C LEU A 35 0.84 4.84 3.94
N VAL A 36 -0.22 4.10 3.61
CA VAL A 36 -0.23 3.17 2.47
C VAL A 36 -0.04 3.89 1.13
N GLN A 37 -0.48 5.14 1.00
CA GLN A 37 -0.33 5.91 -0.24
C GLN A 37 1.14 6.22 -0.54
N TYR A 38 1.95 6.51 0.48
CA TYR A 38 3.40 6.72 0.29
C TYR A 38 4.07 5.47 -0.27
N ALA A 39 3.73 4.28 0.25
CA ALA A 39 4.26 3.01 -0.26
C ALA A 39 3.89 2.77 -1.73
N VAL A 40 2.65 3.08 -2.10
CA VAL A 40 2.15 2.94 -3.46
C VAL A 40 2.84 3.94 -4.40
N GLU A 41 2.96 5.20 -4.02
CA GLU A 41 3.65 6.22 -4.82
C GLU A 41 5.13 5.85 -5.03
N GLU A 42 5.81 5.33 -4.02
CA GLU A 42 7.19 4.85 -4.13
C GLU A 42 7.30 3.66 -5.09
N ALA A 43 6.40 2.68 -4.96
CA ALA A 43 6.34 1.54 -5.87
C ALA A 43 6.18 1.96 -7.34
N ILE A 44 5.26 2.88 -7.61
CA ILE A 44 5.02 3.39 -8.97
C ILE A 44 6.26 4.13 -9.51
N ASN A 45 6.90 4.94 -8.67
CA ASN A 45 8.07 5.73 -9.06
C ASN A 45 9.29 4.86 -9.43
N ILE A 46 9.43 3.66 -8.86
CA ILE A 46 10.48 2.69 -9.23
C ILE A 46 10.08 1.77 -10.38
N GLY A 47 8.89 1.96 -10.98
CA GLY A 47 8.45 1.28 -12.19
C GLY A 47 7.64 0.00 -11.95
N ILE A 48 7.01 -0.14 -10.79
CA ILE A 48 6.00 -1.17 -10.54
C ILE A 48 4.74 -0.84 -11.35
N GLU A 49 4.18 -1.85 -12.00
CA GLU A 49 2.99 -1.75 -12.86
C GLU A 49 1.76 -2.45 -12.27
N GLU A 50 1.98 -3.40 -11.34
CA GLU A 50 0.90 -4.09 -10.63
C GLU A 50 1.17 -4.12 -9.13
N ILE A 51 0.18 -3.72 -8.34
CA ILE A 51 0.23 -3.74 -6.87
C ILE A 51 -0.85 -4.70 -6.35
N ILE A 52 -0.42 -5.67 -5.56
CA ILE A 52 -1.28 -6.71 -4.97
C ILE A 52 -1.35 -6.47 -3.47
N PHE A 53 -2.48 -5.96 -3.00
CA PHE A 53 -2.77 -5.83 -1.58
C PHE A 53 -3.25 -7.16 -1.01
N ILE A 54 -2.58 -7.66 0.02
CA ILE A 54 -3.10 -8.75 0.83
C ILE A 54 -3.79 -8.12 2.03
N THR A 55 -5.11 -8.12 2.00
CA THR A 55 -5.99 -7.36 2.91
C THR A 55 -6.92 -8.28 3.69
N SER A 56 -7.89 -7.72 4.40
CA SER A 56 -9.00 -8.43 5.03
C SER A 56 -10.31 -7.66 4.79
N PRO A 57 -11.48 -8.29 4.90
CA PRO A 57 -12.76 -7.63 4.68
C PRO A 57 -12.99 -6.38 5.54
N GLU A 58 -12.43 -6.35 6.76
CA GLU A 58 -12.56 -5.20 7.66
C GLU A 58 -11.73 -3.98 7.19
N LYS A 59 -10.80 -4.18 6.26
CA LYS A 59 -9.90 -3.14 5.73
C LYS A 59 -10.35 -2.54 4.40
N TYR A 60 -11.64 -2.59 4.12
CA TYR A 60 -12.26 -2.03 2.93
C TYR A 60 -11.89 -0.56 2.64
N SER A 61 -11.53 0.22 3.67
CA SER A 61 -11.09 1.61 3.50
C SER A 61 -9.81 1.75 2.67
N ILE A 62 -8.94 0.72 2.63
CA ILE A 62 -7.72 0.72 1.80
C ILE A 62 -8.12 0.66 0.33
N GLU A 63 -9.02 -0.25 -0.05
CA GLU A 63 -9.52 -0.35 -1.41
C GLU A 63 -10.20 0.95 -1.86
N LYS A 64 -11.10 1.47 -1.02
CA LYS A 64 -11.82 2.73 -1.27
C LYS A 64 -10.91 3.94 -1.43
N HIS A 65 -9.74 3.93 -0.81
CA HIS A 65 -8.78 5.02 -0.94
C HIS A 65 -8.18 5.13 -2.34
N PHE A 66 -7.97 4.00 -3.02
CA PHE A 66 -7.38 3.97 -4.37
C PHE A 66 -8.44 3.98 -5.49
N GLU A 67 -9.71 3.82 -5.15
CA GLU A 67 -10.82 3.97 -6.10
C GLU A 67 -11.18 5.45 -6.30
N VAL A 68 -11.66 5.77 -7.51
CA VAL A 68 -12.22 7.09 -7.78
C VAL A 68 -13.54 7.26 -7.03
N ASN A 69 -13.62 8.26 -6.16
CA ASN A 69 -14.86 8.62 -5.51
C ASN A 69 -15.64 9.61 -6.40
N GLU A 70 -16.63 9.08 -7.12
CA GLU A 70 -17.44 9.85 -8.06
C GLU A 70 -18.20 11.02 -7.41
N ASP A 71 -18.72 10.85 -6.19
CA ASP A 71 -19.48 11.90 -5.52
C ASP A 71 -18.60 13.06 -5.11
N ILE A 72 -17.41 12.76 -4.56
CA ILE A 72 -16.39 13.78 -4.26
C ILE A 72 -15.97 14.47 -5.56
N SER A 73 -15.67 13.71 -6.60
CA SER A 73 -15.23 14.22 -7.90
C SER A 73 -16.25 15.18 -8.51
N LYS A 74 -17.54 14.80 -8.53
CA LYS A 74 -18.66 15.64 -9.02
C LYS A 74 -18.80 16.93 -8.22
N ARG A 75 -18.70 16.87 -6.89
CA ARG A 75 -18.81 18.05 -6.00
C ARG A 75 -17.64 19.01 -6.21
N LEU A 76 -16.41 18.50 -6.29
CA LEU A 76 -15.22 19.31 -6.49
C LEU A 76 -15.21 19.97 -7.88
N THR A 77 -15.59 19.23 -8.92
CA THR A 77 -15.72 19.77 -10.29
C THR A 77 -16.76 20.90 -10.34
N LYS A 78 -17.96 20.66 -9.74
CA LYS A 78 -19.03 21.67 -9.71
C LYS A 78 -18.63 22.94 -8.95
N SER A 79 -17.76 22.81 -7.94
CA SER A 79 -17.26 23.97 -7.17
C SER A 79 -15.99 24.59 -7.71
N GLY A 80 -15.46 24.12 -8.86
CA GLY A 80 -14.23 24.63 -9.48
C GLY A 80 -12.94 24.36 -8.72
N LYS A 81 -12.96 23.41 -7.74
CA LYS A 81 -11.82 23.10 -6.88
C LYS A 81 -10.92 22.03 -7.52
N LEU A 82 -10.29 22.37 -8.65
CA LEU A 82 -9.51 21.45 -9.46
C LEU A 82 -8.27 20.89 -8.73
N GLU A 83 -7.60 21.70 -7.92
CA GLU A 83 -6.44 21.23 -7.13
C GLU A 83 -6.83 20.14 -6.12
N LEU A 84 -8.00 20.29 -5.46
CA LEU A 84 -8.51 19.29 -4.53
C LEU A 84 -8.96 18.03 -5.27
N LEU A 85 -9.48 18.19 -6.50
CA LEU A 85 -9.84 17.04 -7.34
C LEU A 85 -8.60 16.23 -7.73
N GLN A 86 -7.49 16.87 -8.08
CA GLN A 86 -6.22 16.18 -8.35
C GLN A 86 -5.65 15.50 -7.10
N LYS A 87 -5.78 16.13 -5.93
CA LYS A 87 -5.39 15.50 -4.65
C LYS A 87 -6.24 14.28 -4.33
N ALA A 88 -7.55 14.34 -4.60
CA ALA A 88 -8.46 13.23 -4.34
C ALA A 88 -8.27 12.05 -5.32
N ASN A 89 -7.86 12.35 -6.56
CA ASN A 89 -7.62 11.35 -7.60
C ASN A 89 -6.25 11.60 -8.26
N PRO A 90 -5.15 11.21 -7.62
CA PRO A 90 -3.81 11.40 -8.16
C PRO A 90 -3.64 10.65 -9.48
N GLU A 91 -3.22 11.36 -10.54
CA GLU A 91 -3.00 10.76 -11.87
C GLU A 91 -2.03 9.59 -11.85
N ILE A 92 -1.08 9.59 -10.91
CA ILE A 92 -0.09 8.53 -10.77
C ILE A 92 -0.73 7.14 -10.57
N PHE A 93 -1.92 7.08 -9.96
CA PHE A 93 -2.62 5.81 -9.75
C PHE A 93 -3.16 5.18 -11.02
N SER A 94 -3.35 5.95 -12.10
CA SER A 94 -3.73 5.39 -13.41
C SER A 94 -2.61 4.60 -14.10
N LYS A 95 -1.36 4.71 -13.60
CA LYS A 95 -0.19 4.03 -14.15
C LYS A 95 -0.01 2.61 -13.62
N VAL A 96 -0.81 2.21 -12.65
CA VAL A 96 -0.67 0.93 -11.95
C VAL A 96 -2.01 0.22 -11.86
N LYS A 97 -1.97 -1.11 -11.93
CA LYS A 97 -3.13 -1.96 -11.70
C LYS A 97 -3.16 -2.42 -10.25
N PHE A 98 -4.28 -2.18 -9.58
CA PHE A 98 -4.50 -2.63 -8.21
C PHE A 98 -5.25 -3.96 -8.17
N HIS A 99 -4.79 -4.86 -7.30
CA HIS A 99 -5.43 -6.12 -6.98
C HIS A 99 -5.61 -6.22 -5.46
N TYR A 100 -6.73 -6.77 -5.03
CA TYR A 100 -7.08 -6.96 -3.63
C TYR A 100 -7.38 -8.42 -3.37
N VAL A 101 -6.61 -9.04 -2.49
CA VAL A 101 -6.72 -10.44 -2.13
C VAL A 101 -6.93 -10.54 -0.63
N ASN A 102 -8.02 -11.21 -0.22
CA ASN A 102 -8.30 -11.39 1.20
C ASN A 102 -7.44 -12.49 1.80
N GLN A 103 -6.89 -12.23 2.97
CA GLN A 103 -6.28 -13.22 3.83
C GLN A 103 -7.28 -13.60 4.94
N ASP A 104 -7.97 -14.70 4.76
CA ASP A 104 -9.01 -15.15 5.70
C ASP A 104 -8.42 -15.59 7.05
N VAL A 105 -7.22 -16.19 7.03
CA VAL A 105 -6.53 -16.66 8.24
C VAL A 105 -5.16 -16.01 8.33
N GLN A 106 -4.89 -15.33 9.43
CA GLN A 106 -3.63 -14.59 9.63
C GLN A 106 -2.53 -15.50 10.18
N ASN A 107 -1.93 -16.33 9.31
CA ASN A 107 -0.85 -17.26 9.62
C ASN A 107 0.56 -16.66 9.33
N GLY A 108 0.71 -15.37 9.55
CA GLY A 108 1.99 -14.69 9.38
C GLY A 108 2.25 -14.20 7.95
N LEU A 109 3.44 -13.59 7.76
CA LEU A 109 3.82 -12.91 6.54
C LEU A 109 3.94 -13.84 5.33
N GLY A 110 4.62 -14.98 5.50
CA GLY A 110 4.78 -15.95 4.41
C GLY A 110 3.43 -16.44 3.87
N HIS A 111 2.47 -16.69 4.76
CA HIS A 111 1.10 -17.05 4.37
C HIS A 111 0.39 -15.91 3.64
N ALA A 112 0.60 -14.66 4.06
CA ALA A 112 0.04 -13.50 3.34
C ALA A 112 0.57 -13.42 1.90
N ILE A 113 1.88 -13.59 1.70
CA ILE A 113 2.50 -13.55 0.37
C ILE A 113 1.99 -14.70 -0.52
N LEU A 114 1.79 -15.90 0.04
CA LEU A 114 1.24 -17.04 -0.70
C LEU A 114 -0.16 -16.77 -1.27
N GLN A 115 -0.96 -15.88 -0.65
CA GLN A 115 -2.27 -15.51 -1.22
C GLN A 115 -2.15 -14.82 -2.58
N ALA A 116 -0.97 -14.23 -2.90
CA ALA A 116 -0.72 -13.60 -4.19
C ALA A 116 -0.25 -14.56 -5.29
N GLU A 117 -0.02 -15.85 -5.01
CA GLU A 117 0.63 -16.81 -5.91
C GLU A 117 0.04 -16.81 -7.32
N ASN A 118 -1.29 -16.86 -7.43
CA ASN A 118 -1.98 -16.88 -8.72
C ASN A 118 -1.78 -15.60 -9.55
N LEU A 119 -1.56 -14.45 -8.91
CA LEU A 119 -1.35 -13.16 -9.56
C LEU A 119 0.13 -12.93 -9.90
N LEU A 120 1.03 -13.64 -9.23
CA LEU A 120 2.47 -13.50 -9.45
C LEU A 120 2.98 -14.28 -10.65
N GLU A 121 2.28 -15.35 -11.09
CA GLU A 121 2.55 -16.09 -12.33
C GLU A 121 4.03 -16.55 -12.45
N ASN A 122 4.65 -16.95 -11.35
CA ASN A 122 6.08 -17.31 -11.26
C ASN A 122 7.06 -16.18 -11.68
N GLN A 123 6.62 -14.92 -11.63
CA GLN A 123 7.48 -13.76 -11.88
C GLN A 123 8.16 -13.27 -10.61
N SER A 124 9.32 -12.62 -10.76
CA SER A 124 9.95 -11.89 -9.67
C SER A 124 9.09 -10.73 -9.23
N PHE A 125 8.94 -10.53 -7.93
CA PHE A 125 8.13 -9.46 -7.34
C PHE A 125 8.84 -8.82 -6.14
N ALA A 126 8.41 -7.61 -5.79
CA ALA A 126 8.84 -6.93 -4.58
C ALA A 126 7.81 -7.14 -3.46
N VAL A 127 8.26 -7.19 -2.21
CA VAL A 127 7.39 -7.10 -1.04
C VAL A 127 7.64 -5.76 -0.38
N LEU A 128 6.60 -4.94 -0.25
CA LEU A 128 6.68 -3.61 0.34
C LEU A 128 5.85 -3.54 1.62
N TYR A 129 6.41 -2.92 2.64
CA TYR A 129 5.70 -2.65 3.88
C TYR A 129 5.37 -1.16 3.96
N SER A 130 4.13 -0.83 4.25
CA SER A 130 3.70 0.56 4.36
C SER A 130 4.47 1.36 5.42
N ILE A 131 5.01 0.68 6.44
CA ILE A 131 5.77 1.34 7.51
C ILE A 131 7.20 1.70 7.09
N ASP A 132 7.79 0.95 6.16
CA ASP A 132 9.18 1.17 5.71
C ASP A 132 9.31 2.44 4.86
N CYS A 133 8.22 2.86 4.22
CA CYS A 133 8.18 4.10 3.44
C CYS A 133 8.33 5.37 4.31
N LEU A 134 8.09 5.28 5.62
CA LEU A 134 8.37 6.38 6.54
C LEU A 134 9.84 6.76 6.62
N LEU A 135 10.75 5.82 6.35
CA LEU A 135 12.19 6.07 6.36
C LEU A 135 12.61 7.07 5.28
N ASN A 136 11.91 7.06 4.13
CA ASN A 136 12.17 8.00 3.04
C ASN A 136 11.52 9.37 3.24
N VAL A 137 10.40 9.43 3.99
CA VAL A 137 9.73 10.70 4.32
C VAL A 137 10.46 11.47 5.43
N PHE A 138 11.17 10.75 6.34
CA PHE A 138 11.91 11.33 7.45
C PHE A 138 13.34 10.77 7.55
N PRO A 139 14.23 11.03 6.58
CA PRO A 139 15.50 10.33 6.46
C PRO A 139 16.49 10.59 7.63
N GLN A 140 16.27 11.62 8.45
CA GLN A 140 17.25 12.02 9.48
C GLN A 140 16.92 11.60 10.91
N ARG A 141 15.74 11.08 11.22
CA ARG A 141 15.36 10.74 12.60
C ARG A 141 15.10 9.28 12.91
N LEU A 142 14.77 8.46 11.92
CA LEU A 142 14.41 7.05 12.15
C LEU A 142 15.53 6.04 11.88
N SER A 143 16.63 6.46 11.28
CA SER A 143 17.79 5.58 11.01
C SER A 143 18.50 5.08 12.27
N TYR A 144 18.24 5.66 13.44
CA TYR A 144 18.88 5.28 14.69
C TYR A 144 18.12 4.23 15.52
N GLU A 145 16.79 4.08 15.32
CA GLU A 145 15.99 3.16 16.14
C GLU A 145 15.49 1.90 15.42
N LEU A 146 15.46 1.90 14.10
CA LEU A 146 15.02 0.75 13.31
C LEU A 146 16.22 0.15 12.55
N GLY A 147 17.11 -0.50 13.28
CA GLY A 147 18.26 -1.18 12.69
C GLY A 147 17.88 -1.98 11.44
N GLN A 148 18.47 -1.61 10.31
CA GLN A 148 18.59 -2.36 9.06
C GLN A 148 17.35 -3.18 8.62
N PHE A 149 16.32 -2.53 8.11
CA PHE A 149 15.35 -3.19 7.24
C PHE A 149 15.61 -2.77 5.79
N TYR A 150 16.34 -3.60 5.06
CA TYR A 150 16.44 -3.52 3.61
C TYR A 150 15.13 -4.08 3.01
N PRO A 151 14.63 -3.51 1.89
CA PRO A 151 13.56 -4.14 1.13
C PRO A 151 14.04 -5.55 0.71
N PHE A 152 13.30 -6.55 1.14
CA PHE A 152 13.62 -7.94 0.79
C PHE A 152 13.13 -8.18 -0.64
N VAL A 153 14.04 -8.21 -1.60
CA VAL A 153 13.76 -8.70 -2.94
C VAL A 153 13.89 -10.23 -2.90
N LEU A 154 12.77 -10.93 -2.98
CA LEU A 154 12.77 -12.38 -3.15
C LEU A 154 12.96 -12.68 -4.65
N GLU A 155 14.19 -12.94 -5.07
CA GLU A 155 14.44 -13.59 -6.35
C GLU A 155 14.11 -15.08 -6.22
N HIS A 156 13.10 -15.53 -6.94
CA HIS A 156 12.80 -16.95 -7.06
C HIS A 156 13.83 -17.57 -8.01
N ASN A 157 14.93 -18.07 -7.47
CA ASN A 157 15.79 -18.99 -8.20
C ASN A 157 15.11 -20.37 -8.24
N LYS A 158 14.84 -20.85 -9.45
CA LYS A 158 14.41 -22.22 -9.72
C LYS A 158 15.41 -23.21 -9.11
N VAL A 159 14.91 -24.11 -8.28
CA VAL A 159 15.53 -25.42 -8.05
C VAL A 159 14.84 -26.41 -8.99
#